data_01728866b35f6059ce36f32f9cabb87a
#
_entry.id   01728866b35f6059ce36f32f9cabb87a
#
_cell.length_a   1.000
_cell.length_b   1.000
_cell.length_c   1.000
_cell.angle_alpha   90.00
_cell.angle_beta   90.00
_cell.angle_gamma   90.00
#
_symmetry.space_group_name_H-M   'P 1'
#
loop_
_entity.id
_entity.type
_entity.pdbx_description
1 polymer ?
#
loop_
_entity_poly.entity_id
_entity_poly.type
_entity_poly.pdbx_seq_one_letter_code
_entity_poly.pdbx_strand_id
1 'polypeptide(L)'
;MTAQLPSKNISADQAIAALSTQPQARVSDAEMQQAVRTLLIGLGEDPDREGLIDTPKRVVKALKFLTSGYNQSLDELLNGAVFHENTNEMVLVRDIDLFSSCEHHILPILGRAHVAYIPNGKVIGLSKVARICEMYARRLQVQERLTAQIADALQGLLQPQGVAVVVEAQQRR
;
A
#
# COMPACT_ATOMS: atom_id res chain seq x y z
N MET A 1 -37.13 19.61 -14.81
CA MET A 1 -37.00 18.27 -14.23
C MET A 1 -35.52 18.02 -13.95
N THR A 2 -35.10 18.29 -12.74
CA THR A 2 -33.70 18.11 -12.30
C THR A 2 -33.59 16.73 -11.66
N ALA A 3 -32.85 15.84 -12.32
CA ALA A 3 -32.58 14.50 -11.80
C ALA A 3 -31.56 14.61 -10.66
N GLN A 4 -32.00 14.31 -9.46
CA GLN A 4 -31.20 14.24 -8.25
C GLN A 4 -30.45 12.91 -8.27
N LEU A 5 -29.13 12.95 -8.38
CA LEU A 5 -28.26 11.75 -8.24
C LEU A 5 -28.32 11.29 -6.77
N PRO A 6 -28.51 10.00 -6.48
CA PRO A 6 -28.48 9.49 -5.12
C PRO A 6 -27.06 9.52 -4.57
N SER A 7 -26.83 10.32 -3.53
CA SER A 7 -25.60 10.26 -2.72
C SER A 7 -25.56 8.94 -1.95
N LYS A 8 -24.82 7.95 -2.45
CA LYS A 8 -24.50 6.76 -1.64
C LYS A 8 -23.42 7.15 -0.63
N ASN A 9 -23.86 7.48 0.58
CA ASN A 9 -22.98 7.50 1.74
C ASN A 9 -22.52 6.05 2.00
N ILE A 10 -21.37 5.68 1.46
CA ILE A 10 -20.69 4.42 1.79
C ILE A 10 -20.01 4.69 3.13
N SER A 11 -20.28 3.87 4.16
CA SER A 11 -19.58 3.98 5.44
C SER A 11 -18.09 3.69 5.26
N ALA A 12 -17.26 4.26 6.12
CA ALA A 12 -15.81 4.01 6.09
C ALA A 12 -15.49 2.49 6.12
N ASP A 13 -16.27 1.71 6.88
CA ASP A 13 -16.14 0.25 6.95
C ASP A 13 -16.49 -0.44 5.63
N GLN A 14 -17.48 0.07 4.88
CA GLN A 14 -17.83 -0.45 3.56
C GLN A 14 -16.78 -0.08 2.51
N ALA A 15 -16.17 1.10 2.61
CA ALA A 15 -15.07 1.50 1.75
C ALA A 15 -13.80 0.68 2.06
N ILE A 16 -13.49 0.42 3.33
CA ILE A 16 -12.38 -0.43 3.75
C ILE A 16 -12.62 -1.88 3.32
N ALA A 17 -13.83 -2.41 3.50
CA ALA A 17 -14.20 -3.75 3.05
C ALA A 17 -14.14 -3.90 1.52
N ALA A 18 -14.57 -2.89 0.77
CA ALA A 18 -14.47 -2.89 -0.69
C ALA A 18 -13.02 -2.86 -1.21
N LEU A 19 -12.10 -2.27 -0.44
CA LEU A 19 -10.66 -2.26 -0.75
C LEU A 19 -9.95 -3.57 -0.36
N SER A 20 -10.55 -4.38 0.51
CA SER A 20 -10.00 -5.67 0.95
C SER A 20 -10.44 -6.86 0.10
N THR A 21 -11.47 -6.73 -0.75
CA THR A 21 -11.89 -7.77 -1.68
C THR A 21 -11.12 -7.68 -3.00
N GLN A 22 -9.83 -8.00 -2.96
CA GLN A 22 -9.10 -8.29 -4.20
C GLN A 22 -9.56 -9.64 -4.74
N PRO A 23 -9.85 -9.75 -6.04
CA PRO A 23 -10.10 -11.05 -6.64
C PRO A 23 -8.84 -11.91 -6.45
N GLN A 24 -8.99 -13.10 -5.89
CA GLN A 24 -7.89 -14.05 -5.81
C GLN A 24 -7.27 -14.20 -7.20
N ALA A 25 -5.96 -14.09 -7.27
CA ALA A 25 -5.22 -14.21 -8.52
C ALA A 25 -5.60 -15.53 -9.20
N ARG A 26 -6.32 -15.44 -10.34
CA ARG A 26 -6.75 -16.60 -11.14
C ARG A 26 -5.63 -17.10 -12.04
N VAL A 27 -4.47 -16.45 -12.00
CA VAL A 27 -3.31 -16.70 -12.87
C VAL A 27 -2.19 -17.34 -12.07
N SER A 28 -1.68 -18.47 -12.54
CA SER A 28 -0.59 -19.21 -11.93
C SER A 28 0.76 -18.50 -12.15
N ASP A 29 1.75 -18.84 -11.32
CA ASP A 29 3.12 -18.34 -11.48
C ASP A 29 3.71 -18.68 -12.84
N ALA A 30 3.38 -19.87 -13.38
CA ALA A 30 3.83 -20.30 -14.71
C ALA A 30 3.26 -19.40 -15.83
N GLU A 31 1.99 -19.06 -15.75
CA GLU A 31 1.35 -18.14 -16.70
C GLU A 31 1.91 -16.73 -16.59
N MET A 32 2.17 -16.24 -15.38
CA MET A 32 2.85 -14.95 -15.17
C MET A 32 4.27 -14.95 -15.75
N GLN A 33 5.04 -16.03 -15.55
CA GLN A 33 6.38 -16.17 -16.12
C GLN A 33 6.33 -16.21 -17.64
N GLN A 34 5.34 -16.87 -18.22
CA GLN A 34 5.15 -16.88 -19.69
C GLN A 34 4.83 -15.49 -20.22
N ALA A 35 4.02 -14.69 -19.49
CA ALA A 35 3.76 -13.30 -19.86
C ALA A 35 5.02 -12.44 -19.86
N VAL A 36 5.88 -12.61 -18.85
CA VAL A 36 7.19 -11.92 -18.79
C VAL A 36 8.09 -12.33 -19.95
N ARG A 37 8.10 -13.63 -20.31
CA ARG A 37 8.85 -14.11 -21.47
C ARG A 37 8.36 -13.46 -22.76
N THR A 38 7.05 -13.35 -22.93
CA THR A 38 6.44 -12.67 -24.08
C THR A 38 6.84 -11.20 -24.15
N LEU A 39 6.90 -10.50 -23.00
CA LEU A 39 7.36 -9.12 -22.93
C LEU A 39 8.83 -8.99 -23.36
N LEU A 40 9.72 -9.87 -22.92
CA LEU A 40 11.12 -9.87 -23.32
C LEU A 40 11.28 -10.00 -24.84
N ILE A 41 10.55 -10.92 -25.46
CA ILE A 41 10.52 -11.08 -26.95
C ILE A 41 10.00 -9.80 -27.61
N GLY A 42 8.92 -9.21 -27.09
CA GLY A 42 8.35 -7.96 -27.62
C GLY A 42 9.29 -6.75 -27.52
N LEU A 43 10.22 -6.77 -26.56
CA LEU A 43 11.30 -5.78 -26.42
C LEU A 43 12.50 -6.04 -27.34
N GLY A 44 12.48 -7.14 -28.10
CA GLY A 44 13.59 -7.51 -29.00
C GLY A 44 14.70 -8.31 -28.33
N GLU A 45 14.46 -8.86 -27.14
CA GLU A 45 15.42 -9.67 -26.42
C GLU A 45 15.26 -11.16 -26.71
N ASP A 46 16.38 -11.91 -26.60
CA ASP A 46 16.36 -13.37 -26.60
C ASP A 46 16.17 -13.87 -25.14
N PRO A 47 14.97 -14.39 -24.77
CA PRO A 47 14.71 -14.84 -23.42
C PRO A 47 15.48 -16.10 -23.03
N ASP A 48 16.09 -16.82 -23.99
CA ASP A 48 16.87 -18.04 -23.76
C ASP A 48 18.36 -17.79 -23.54
N ARG A 49 18.83 -16.55 -23.75
CA ARG A 49 20.21 -16.21 -23.42
C ARG A 49 20.48 -16.33 -21.92
N GLU A 50 21.70 -16.71 -21.56
CA GLU A 50 22.14 -17.01 -20.20
C GLU A 50 21.68 -15.96 -19.14
N GLY A 51 21.79 -14.68 -19.45
CA GLY A 51 21.42 -13.59 -18.54
C GLY A 51 19.90 -13.45 -18.32
N LEU A 52 19.05 -13.98 -19.20
CA LEU A 52 17.58 -13.81 -19.14
C LEU A 52 16.80 -15.10 -18.83
N ILE A 53 17.43 -16.25 -18.85
CA ILE A 53 16.76 -17.55 -18.65
C ILE A 53 15.94 -17.62 -17.34
N ASP A 54 16.45 -17.01 -16.26
CA ASP A 54 15.77 -16.95 -14.97
C ASP A 54 14.94 -15.66 -14.76
N THR A 55 15.00 -14.71 -15.68
CA THR A 55 14.36 -13.39 -15.52
C THR A 55 12.85 -13.50 -15.34
N PRO A 56 12.10 -14.34 -16.07
CA PRO A 56 10.66 -14.50 -15.85
C PRO A 56 10.32 -14.86 -14.41
N LYS A 57 11.02 -15.83 -13.83
CA LYS A 57 10.83 -16.25 -12.43
C LYS A 57 11.18 -15.14 -11.43
N ARG A 58 12.28 -14.43 -11.68
CA ARG A 58 12.74 -13.31 -10.82
C ARG A 58 11.76 -12.16 -10.84
N VAL A 59 11.23 -11.79 -12.00
CA VAL A 59 10.25 -10.72 -12.18
C VAL A 59 8.95 -11.04 -11.45
N VAL A 60 8.41 -12.26 -11.62
CA VAL A 60 7.18 -12.69 -10.92
C VAL A 60 7.37 -12.62 -9.41
N LYS A 61 8.51 -13.11 -8.88
CA LYS A 61 8.82 -13.02 -7.44
C LYS A 61 8.89 -11.57 -6.96
N ALA A 62 9.55 -10.70 -7.72
CA ALA A 62 9.69 -9.29 -7.40
C ALA A 62 8.33 -8.57 -7.38
N LEU A 63 7.48 -8.77 -8.41
CA LEU A 63 6.15 -8.17 -8.48
C LEU A 63 5.26 -8.63 -7.32
N LYS A 64 5.27 -9.91 -6.97
CA LYS A 64 4.53 -10.43 -5.80
C LYS A 64 5.00 -9.81 -4.49
N PHE A 65 6.30 -9.60 -4.32
CA PHE A 65 6.84 -8.91 -3.15
C PHE A 65 6.42 -7.43 -3.13
N LEU A 66 6.54 -6.74 -4.25
CA LEU A 66 6.17 -5.32 -4.39
C LEU A 66 4.67 -5.07 -4.22
N THR A 67 3.84 -6.10 -4.39
CA THR A 67 2.37 -6.03 -4.22
C THR A 67 1.86 -6.84 -3.03
N SER A 68 2.74 -7.27 -2.12
CA SER A 68 2.40 -8.10 -0.97
C SER A 68 1.40 -7.47 0.01
N GLY A 69 1.29 -6.15 0.02
CA GLY A 69 0.33 -5.42 0.84
C GLY A 69 -1.14 -5.69 0.51
N TYR A 70 -1.44 -6.26 -0.66
CA TYR A 70 -2.80 -6.73 -0.96
C TYR A 70 -3.22 -7.96 -0.14
N ASN A 71 -2.25 -8.73 0.34
CA ASN A 71 -2.48 -9.96 1.10
C ASN A 71 -2.34 -9.73 2.62
N GLN A 72 -2.26 -8.50 3.07
CA GLN A 72 -2.12 -8.14 4.49
C GLN A 72 -3.39 -7.47 4.99
N SER A 73 -3.77 -7.74 6.24
CA SER A 73 -4.85 -7.05 6.94
C SER A 73 -4.29 -6.16 8.05
N LEU A 74 -5.01 -5.07 8.35
CA LEU A 74 -4.65 -4.17 9.46
C LEU A 74 -4.71 -4.90 10.80
N ASP A 75 -5.71 -5.76 11.01
CA ASP A 75 -5.89 -6.48 12.27
C ASP A 75 -4.73 -7.44 12.55
N GLU A 76 -4.31 -8.22 11.55
CA GLU A 76 -3.16 -9.11 11.66
C GLU A 76 -1.86 -8.32 11.89
N LEU A 77 -1.70 -7.20 11.19
CA LEU A 77 -0.53 -6.34 11.32
C LEU A 77 -0.45 -5.74 12.72
N LEU A 78 -1.56 -5.30 13.29
CA LEU A 78 -1.62 -4.69 14.62
C LEU A 78 -1.32 -5.71 15.72
N ASN A 79 -1.90 -6.90 15.62
CA ASN A 79 -1.71 -7.98 16.60
C ASN A 79 -1.82 -7.48 18.06
N GLY A 80 -2.87 -6.70 18.34
CA GLY A 80 -3.13 -6.16 19.67
C GLY A 80 -2.23 -5.01 20.15
N ALA A 81 -1.38 -4.43 19.30
CA ALA A 81 -0.45 -3.36 19.69
C ALA A 81 -1.09 -1.96 19.72
N VAL A 82 -2.33 -1.87 20.18
CA VAL A 82 -3.02 -0.62 20.53
C VAL A 82 -3.10 -0.57 22.05
N PHE A 83 -2.62 0.52 22.66
CA PHE A 83 -2.52 0.69 24.10
C PHE A 83 -3.39 1.86 24.54
N HIS A 84 -3.90 1.80 25.77
CA HIS A 84 -4.61 2.90 26.39
C HIS A 84 -3.61 3.77 27.14
N GLU A 85 -3.49 5.04 26.72
CA GLU A 85 -2.63 6.04 27.34
C GLU A 85 -3.35 7.37 27.44
N ASN A 86 -3.32 7.96 28.62
CA ASN A 86 -3.94 9.27 28.85
C ASN A 86 -2.94 10.38 28.50
N THR A 87 -2.73 10.58 27.21
CA THR A 87 -1.87 11.65 26.67
C THR A 87 -2.58 12.38 25.54
N ASN A 88 -2.36 13.69 25.46
CA ASN A 88 -2.83 14.57 24.41
C ASN A 88 -1.67 15.15 23.58
N GLU A 89 -0.45 14.70 23.85
CA GLU A 89 0.72 15.15 23.10
C GLU A 89 0.77 14.50 21.72
N MET A 90 1.17 15.28 20.73
CA MET A 90 1.30 14.79 19.36
C MET A 90 2.37 13.71 19.27
N VAL A 91 2.01 12.55 18.76
CA VAL A 91 2.94 11.50 18.34
C VAL A 91 3.37 11.78 16.91
N LEU A 92 4.68 11.86 16.68
CA LEU A 92 5.26 12.08 15.35
C LEU A 92 6.28 10.99 15.03
N VAL A 93 6.03 10.27 13.93
CA VAL A 93 6.95 9.29 13.35
C VAL A 93 7.43 9.82 12.00
N ARG A 94 8.72 10.13 11.92
CA ARG A 94 9.32 10.71 10.72
C ARG A 94 10.22 9.73 10.00
N ASP A 95 10.49 10.05 8.75
CA ASP A 95 11.51 9.38 7.92
C ASP A 95 11.25 7.88 7.76
N ILE A 96 9.98 7.49 7.63
CA ILE A 96 9.60 6.11 7.33
C ILE A 96 9.94 5.85 5.88
N ASP A 97 10.88 4.98 5.59
CA ASP A 97 11.22 4.60 4.22
C ASP A 97 10.00 4.04 3.48
N LEU A 98 9.78 4.54 2.26
CA LEU A 98 8.62 4.22 1.46
C LEU A 98 9.06 3.69 0.09
N PHE A 99 8.66 2.45 -0.19
CA PHE A 99 8.90 1.76 -1.45
C PHE A 99 7.57 1.31 -2.03
N SER A 100 7.15 1.90 -3.14
CA SER A 100 5.88 1.61 -3.78
C SER A 100 6.06 1.42 -5.29
N SER A 101 5.00 1.03 -5.97
CA SER A 101 4.96 0.89 -7.43
C SER A 101 3.83 1.74 -8.00
N CYS A 102 4.15 2.55 -9.01
CA CYS A 102 3.16 3.37 -9.69
C CYS A 102 2.15 2.51 -10.45
N GLU A 103 0.86 2.74 -10.24
CA GLU A 103 -0.19 1.97 -10.95
C GLU A 103 -0.20 2.21 -12.46
N HIS A 104 0.28 3.34 -12.94
CA HIS A 104 0.25 3.69 -14.36
C HIS A 104 1.35 2.98 -15.19
N HIS A 105 2.49 2.68 -14.58
CA HIS A 105 3.67 2.18 -15.33
C HIS A 105 4.36 1.00 -14.64
N ILE A 106 3.95 0.63 -13.43
CA ILE A 106 4.65 -0.35 -12.56
C ILE A 106 6.10 0.09 -12.23
N LEU A 107 6.43 1.36 -12.45
CA LEU A 107 7.73 1.91 -12.08
C LEU A 107 7.81 2.19 -10.57
N PRO A 108 9.03 2.08 -9.98
CA PRO A 108 9.20 2.31 -8.55
C PRO A 108 8.92 3.77 -8.16
N ILE A 109 8.27 3.94 -7.03
CA ILE A 109 8.13 5.18 -6.28
C ILE A 109 8.97 5.02 -5.02
N LEU A 110 9.97 5.87 -4.85
CA LEU A 110 10.88 5.84 -3.72
C LEU A 110 10.73 7.12 -2.91
N GLY A 111 10.61 7.01 -1.61
CA GLY A 111 10.41 8.20 -0.79
C GLY A 111 10.38 7.93 0.70
N ARG A 112 9.77 8.85 1.42
CA ARG A 112 9.57 8.78 2.86
C ARG A 112 8.16 9.22 3.22
N ALA A 113 7.62 8.62 4.27
CA ALA A 113 6.39 9.04 4.89
C ALA A 113 6.67 9.62 6.27
N HIS A 114 5.92 10.65 6.63
CA HIS A 114 5.90 11.27 7.95
C HIS A 114 4.46 11.21 8.44
N VAL A 115 4.27 10.66 9.62
CA VAL A 115 2.95 10.43 10.20
C VAL A 115 2.88 11.09 11.56
N ALA A 116 1.86 11.91 11.76
CA ALA A 116 1.58 12.49 13.06
C ALA A 116 0.12 12.25 13.45
N TYR A 117 -0.14 12.06 14.73
CA TYR A 117 -1.49 12.04 15.25
C TYR A 117 -1.54 12.59 16.69
N ILE A 118 -2.68 13.14 17.08
CA ILE A 118 -2.95 13.56 18.45
C ILE A 118 -3.84 12.50 19.09
N PRO A 119 -3.35 11.75 20.08
CA PRO A 119 -4.10 10.67 20.71
C PRO A 119 -5.43 11.13 21.33
N ASN A 120 -6.38 10.20 21.41
CA ASN A 120 -7.63 10.33 22.14
C ASN A 120 -7.82 9.09 23.03
N GLY A 121 -6.95 8.97 24.04
CA GLY A 121 -6.93 7.84 24.96
C GLY A 121 -6.35 6.54 24.39
N LYS A 122 -5.93 6.51 23.11
CA LYS A 122 -5.33 5.34 22.46
C LYS A 122 -4.05 5.72 21.72
N VAL A 123 -3.02 4.91 21.88
CA VAL A 123 -1.75 5.01 21.15
C VAL A 123 -1.42 3.69 20.47
N ILE A 124 -0.61 3.74 19.43
CA ILE A 124 -0.14 2.56 18.70
C ILE A 124 1.38 2.46 18.80
N GLY A 125 1.90 1.24 18.82
CA GLY A 125 3.35 1.03 18.78
C GLY A 125 3.97 1.68 17.53
N LEU A 126 5.04 2.46 17.72
CA LEU A 126 5.68 3.23 16.64
C LEU A 126 6.06 2.37 15.43
N SER A 127 6.53 1.14 15.67
CA SER A 127 6.84 0.18 14.60
C SER A 127 5.61 -0.23 13.79
N LYS A 128 4.40 -0.14 14.36
CA LYS A 128 3.15 -0.46 13.65
C LYS A 128 2.76 0.65 12.69
N VAL A 129 3.07 1.91 13.03
CA VAL A 129 2.88 3.04 12.11
C VAL A 129 3.69 2.81 10.83
N ALA A 130 4.98 2.46 10.98
CA ALA A 130 5.83 2.15 9.82
C ALA A 130 5.32 0.97 8.99
N ARG A 131 4.84 -0.09 9.65
CA ARG A 131 4.25 -1.26 8.97
C ARG A 131 2.95 -0.94 8.25
N ILE A 132 2.12 -0.04 8.76
CA ILE A 132 0.90 0.44 8.07
C ILE A 132 1.31 1.17 6.78
N CYS A 133 2.30 2.06 6.86
CA CYS A 133 2.84 2.73 5.68
C CYS A 133 3.36 1.72 4.65
N GLU A 134 4.13 0.73 5.07
CA GLU A 134 4.66 -0.31 4.20
C GLU A 134 3.55 -1.15 3.58
N MET A 135 2.55 -1.60 4.33
CA MET A 135 1.42 -2.39 3.83
C MET A 135 0.68 -1.68 2.69
N TYR A 136 0.41 -0.37 2.84
CA TYR A 136 -0.23 0.39 1.78
C TYR A 136 0.72 0.73 0.64
N ALA A 137 2.00 0.96 0.90
CA ALA A 137 3.01 1.18 -0.13
C ALA A 137 3.24 -0.05 -1.01
N ARG A 138 3.16 -1.28 -0.44
CA ARG A 138 3.29 -2.54 -1.18
C ARG A 138 2.04 -2.89 -2.00
N ARG A 139 1.56 -1.91 -2.77
CA ARG A 139 0.43 -2.03 -3.71
C ARG A 139 0.75 -1.22 -4.97
N LEU A 140 -0.07 -1.35 -6.01
CA LEU A 140 -0.01 -0.42 -7.13
C LEU A 140 -0.69 0.88 -6.70
N GLN A 141 0.05 1.99 -6.66
CA GLN A 141 -0.36 3.21 -6.00
C GLN A 141 -0.23 4.46 -6.88
N VAL A 142 -0.97 5.49 -6.48
CA VAL A 142 -0.66 6.89 -6.71
C VAL A 142 -0.40 7.55 -5.36
N GLN A 143 0.42 8.59 -5.33
CA GLN A 143 0.88 9.21 -4.08
C GLN A 143 -0.28 9.73 -3.24
N GLU A 144 -1.27 10.34 -3.87
CA GLU A 144 -2.45 10.92 -3.22
C GLU A 144 -3.28 9.85 -2.51
N ARG A 145 -3.53 8.72 -3.19
CA ARG A 145 -4.30 7.61 -2.61
C ARG A 145 -3.52 6.94 -1.47
N LEU A 146 -2.23 6.73 -1.63
CA LEU A 146 -1.38 6.15 -0.60
C LEU A 146 -1.42 7.00 0.68
N THR A 147 -1.27 8.32 0.53
CA THR A 147 -1.32 9.28 1.64
C THR A 147 -2.67 9.21 2.38
N ALA A 148 -3.77 9.24 1.62
CA ALA A 148 -5.11 9.17 2.19
C ALA A 148 -5.36 7.82 2.92
N GLN A 149 -4.98 6.69 2.32
CA GLN A 149 -5.17 5.37 2.92
C GLN A 149 -4.43 5.20 4.24
N ILE A 150 -3.22 5.75 4.37
CA ILE A 150 -2.48 5.72 5.64
C ILE A 150 -3.20 6.56 6.69
N ALA A 151 -3.68 7.75 6.32
CA ALA A 151 -4.41 8.63 7.23
C ALA A 151 -5.72 8.00 7.70
N ASP A 152 -6.52 7.46 6.78
CA ASP A 152 -7.81 6.83 7.05
C ASP A 152 -7.66 5.60 7.94
N ALA A 153 -6.62 4.80 7.72
CA ALA A 153 -6.32 3.64 8.55
C ALA A 153 -6.07 4.05 10.01
N LEU A 154 -5.24 5.07 10.24
CA LEU A 154 -4.94 5.56 11.57
C LEU A 154 -6.17 6.21 12.22
N GLN A 155 -6.96 6.95 11.44
CA GLN A 155 -8.21 7.55 11.90
C GLN A 155 -9.21 6.47 12.34
N GLY A 156 -9.38 5.42 11.57
CA GLY A 156 -10.28 4.31 11.89
C GLY A 156 -9.83 3.51 13.12
N LEU A 157 -8.52 3.27 13.27
CA LEU A 157 -7.97 2.46 14.34
C LEU A 157 -7.96 3.16 15.70
N LEU A 158 -7.51 4.40 15.74
CA LEU A 158 -7.22 5.13 16.98
C LEU A 158 -8.30 6.12 17.35
N GLN A 159 -9.13 6.56 16.38
CA GLN A 159 -10.08 7.65 16.55
C GLN A 159 -9.42 8.87 17.23
N PRO A 160 -8.26 9.31 16.75
CA PRO A 160 -7.49 10.37 17.36
C PRO A 160 -8.19 11.72 17.18
N GLN A 161 -7.73 12.75 17.89
CA GLN A 161 -8.22 14.12 17.72
C GLN A 161 -7.84 14.70 16.35
N GLY A 162 -6.77 14.20 15.74
CA GLY A 162 -6.34 14.56 14.39
C GLY A 162 -5.23 13.64 13.89
N VAL A 163 -5.15 13.47 12.56
CA VAL A 163 -4.10 12.74 11.85
C VAL A 163 -3.54 13.64 10.75
N ALA A 164 -2.23 13.60 10.57
CA ALA A 164 -1.54 14.21 9.45
C ALA A 164 -0.56 13.20 8.84
N VAL A 165 -0.58 13.08 7.51
CA VAL A 165 0.35 12.23 6.77
C VAL A 165 0.97 13.06 5.65
N VAL A 166 2.29 13.06 5.57
CA VAL A 166 3.05 13.70 4.49
C VAL A 166 3.87 12.61 3.80
N VAL A 167 3.79 12.53 2.49
CA VAL A 167 4.59 11.64 1.66
C VAL A 167 5.46 12.47 0.73
N GLU A 168 6.78 12.33 0.90
CA GLU A 168 7.79 12.89 -0.01
C GLU A 168 8.32 11.76 -0.88
N ALA A 169 7.98 11.76 -2.17
CA ALA A 169 8.36 10.67 -3.04
C ALA A 169 8.85 11.16 -4.40
N GLN A 170 9.76 10.40 -4.99
CA GLN A 170 10.26 10.60 -6.34
C GLN A 170 9.87 9.40 -7.20
N GLN A 171 9.25 9.69 -8.32
CA GLN A 171 9.07 8.72 -9.38
C GLN A 171 10.17 8.96 -10.43
N ARG A 172 11.14 8.06 -10.47
CA ARG A 172 12.18 8.13 -11.50
C ARG A 172 11.63 7.56 -12.80
N ARG A 173 11.57 8.40 -13.80
CA ARG A 173 11.28 8.04 -15.19
C ARG A 173 12.55 7.61 -15.88
#